data_ffb9c7c34e530ea698b1720a2df1c716
#
_entry.id   ffb9c7c34e530ea698b1720a2df1c716
#
_cell.length_a   1.000
_cell.length_b   1.000
_cell.length_c   1.000
_cell.angle_alpha   90.00
_cell.angle_beta   90.00
_cell.angle_gamma   90.00
#
_symmetry.space_group_name_H-M   'P 1'
#
loop_
_entity.id
_entity.type
_entity.pdbx_description
1 polymer ?
#
loop_
_entity_poly.entity_id
_entity_poly.type
_entity_poly.pdbx_seq_one_letter_code
_entity_poly.pdbx_strand_id
1 'polypeptide(L)'
;MVPRGDTDLDPAAYGEHIADVYDEWYSTADREPEVAVAVDFLRTRVGAGPALELGVGTGRLALPLAARGTTVVGIDASPRMVARLRDKPGGSEVDVVLGDFAEVTAPGGPFGLVYVVFNTFFALADQDAQVRCFANVAAGLQPGGLFVMEAFVPDVTRYDRGQRVQADRLDGETTHLNVSLHDPVFQRVRSRHLTLGPGGVGTYPVDVRYAWPSELDLMGRLAGLELTERWAGWNGEPFTATSTSHVSVWRRPQ
;
A
#
# COMPACT_ATOMS: atom_id res chain seq x y z
N MET A 1 7.25 -19.98 24.32
CA MET A 1 7.30 -18.57 23.92
C MET A 1 7.86 -18.57 22.51
N VAL A 2 7.04 -18.33 21.48
CA VAL A 2 7.51 -18.22 20.10
C VAL A 2 8.29 -16.90 20.02
N PRO A 3 9.57 -16.89 19.57
CA PRO A 3 10.29 -15.65 19.40
C PRO A 3 9.51 -14.76 18.42
N ARG A 4 9.10 -13.57 18.83
CA ARG A 4 8.65 -12.57 17.88
C ARG A 4 9.85 -12.27 16.99
N GLY A 5 9.73 -12.44 15.67
CA GLY A 5 10.74 -11.99 14.74
C GLY A 5 11.05 -10.51 15.02
N ASP A 6 12.24 -10.08 14.62
CA ASP A 6 12.72 -8.71 14.78
C ASP A 6 11.65 -7.72 14.29
N THR A 7 10.87 -7.15 15.23
CA THR A 7 9.67 -6.34 14.94
C THR A 7 9.98 -4.84 14.92
N ASP A 8 11.27 -4.50 15.05
CA ASP A 8 11.73 -3.12 15.11
C ASP A 8 11.90 -2.53 13.70
N LEU A 9 10.85 -2.64 12.88
CA LEU A 9 10.79 -2.00 11.57
C LEU A 9 10.32 -0.56 11.76
N ASP A 10 11.19 0.39 11.44
CA ASP A 10 10.80 1.79 11.30
C ASP A 10 9.78 1.91 10.14
N PRO A 11 8.51 2.30 10.41
CA PRO A 11 7.49 2.43 9.36
C PRO A 11 7.87 3.46 8.29
N ALA A 12 8.76 4.42 8.59
CA ALA A 12 9.25 5.39 7.62
C ALA A 12 10.36 4.84 6.73
N ALA A 13 11.04 3.74 7.13
CA ALA A 13 12.30 3.29 6.50
C ALA A 13 12.21 3.12 4.99
N TYR A 14 11.13 2.51 4.48
CA TYR A 14 10.94 2.37 3.03
C TYR A 14 10.89 3.72 2.32
N GLY A 15 10.02 4.61 2.78
CA GLY A 15 9.84 5.94 2.17
C GLY A 15 11.11 6.78 2.25
N GLU A 16 11.82 6.75 3.39
CA GLU A 16 13.06 7.48 3.58
C GLU A 16 14.17 7.05 2.61
N HIS A 17 14.23 5.76 2.26
CA HIS A 17 15.25 5.24 1.33
C HIS A 17 14.89 5.47 -0.14
N ILE A 18 13.60 5.46 -0.51
CA ILE A 18 13.18 5.44 -1.91
C ILE A 18 12.66 6.80 -2.42
N ALA A 19 12.42 7.77 -1.54
CA ALA A 19 11.76 9.04 -1.91
C ALA A 19 12.39 9.73 -3.12
N ASP A 20 13.72 9.68 -3.29
CA ASP A 20 14.42 10.36 -4.38
C ASP A 20 14.15 9.75 -5.75
N VAL A 21 13.92 8.44 -5.80
CA VAL A 21 13.74 7.67 -7.05
C VAL A 21 12.31 7.15 -7.24
N TYR A 22 11.42 7.34 -6.25
CA TYR A 22 10.09 6.76 -6.25
C TYR A 22 9.27 7.15 -7.47
N ASP A 23 9.23 8.44 -7.79
CA ASP A 23 8.43 8.92 -8.92
C ASP A 23 9.02 8.48 -10.26
N GLU A 24 10.36 8.41 -10.37
CA GLU A 24 11.04 7.88 -11.56
C GLU A 24 10.68 6.41 -11.81
N TRP A 25 10.53 5.61 -10.74
CA TRP A 25 10.26 4.18 -10.84
C TRP A 25 8.77 3.84 -10.97
N TYR A 26 7.89 4.64 -10.34
CA TYR A 26 6.49 4.27 -10.18
C TYR A 26 5.48 5.27 -10.73
N SER A 27 5.90 6.48 -11.10
CA SER A 27 5.03 7.52 -11.68
C SER A 27 5.41 7.81 -13.12
N THR A 28 5.63 6.76 -13.91
CA THR A 28 6.01 6.83 -15.32
C THR A 28 4.77 6.92 -16.22
N ALA A 29 4.94 7.47 -17.42
CA ALA A 29 3.83 7.71 -18.37
C ALA A 29 3.08 6.42 -18.78
N ASP A 30 3.76 5.27 -18.79
CA ASP A 30 3.16 3.97 -19.07
C ASP A 30 2.24 3.48 -17.93
N ARG A 31 2.38 4.02 -16.72
CA ARG A 31 1.51 3.72 -15.56
C ARG A 31 0.34 4.69 -15.37
N GLU A 32 0.33 5.81 -16.06
CA GLU A 32 -0.77 6.78 -15.99
C GLU A 32 -2.16 6.17 -16.28
N PRO A 33 -2.33 5.27 -17.27
CA PRO A 33 -3.63 4.63 -17.50
C PRO A 33 -4.12 3.80 -16.31
N GLU A 34 -3.23 3.07 -15.64
CA GLU A 34 -3.56 2.27 -14.46
C GLU A 34 -3.99 3.18 -13.29
N VAL A 35 -3.26 4.27 -13.07
CA VAL A 35 -3.60 5.30 -12.07
C VAL A 35 -4.97 5.91 -12.36
N ALA A 36 -5.26 6.25 -13.62
CA ALA A 36 -6.54 6.83 -14.01
C ALA A 36 -7.72 5.90 -13.71
N VAL A 37 -7.58 4.59 -14.00
CA VAL A 37 -8.60 3.57 -13.71
C VAL A 37 -8.80 3.41 -12.19
N ALA A 38 -7.70 3.35 -11.42
CA ALA A 38 -7.79 3.27 -9.97
C ALA A 38 -8.49 4.49 -9.36
N VAL A 39 -8.16 5.70 -9.85
CA VAL A 39 -8.80 6.95 -9.41
C VAL A 39 -10.30 6.95 -9.75
N ASP A 40 -10.70 6.50 -10.94
CA ASP A 40 -12.12 6.40 -11.31
C ASP A 40 -12.85 5.37 -10.44
N PHE A 41 -12.25 4.23 -10.16
CA PHE A 41 -12.78 3.21 -9.26
C PHE A 41 -13.02 3.77 -7.86
N LEU A 42 -12.03 4.46 -7.28
CA LEU A 42 -12.11 5.08 -5.96
C LEU A 42 -13.15 6.20 -5.95
N ARG A 43 -13.12 7.11 -6.92
CA ARG A 43 -14.02 8.27 -6.99
C ARG A 43 -15.50 7.87 -6.97
N THR A 44 -15.87 6.80 -7.66
CA THR A 44 -17.26 6.30 -7.68
C THR A 44 -17.69 5.69 -6.34
N ARG A 45 -16.76 5.46 -5.41
CA ARG A 45 -16.98 4.80 -4.11
C ARG A 45 -16.81 5.72 -2.89
N VAL A 46 -16.37 6.96 -3.08
CA VAL A 46 -16.20 7.92 -1.96
C VAL A 46 -17.53 8.18 -1.22
N GLY A 47 -18.65 8.20 -1.93
CA GLY A 47 -19.95 8.50 -1.34
C GLY A 47 -20.01 9.95 -0.81
N ALA A 48 -20.64 10.12 0.35
CA ALA A 48 -20.68 11.39 1.06
C ALA A 48 -19.52 11.46 2.08
N GLY A 49 -18.71 12.50 2.02
CA GLY A 49 -17.60 12.71 2.95
C GLY A 49 -16.21 12.63 2.28
N PRO A 50 -15.14 12.88 3.05
CA PRO A 50 -13.78 12.83 2.54
C PRO A 50 -13.28 11.40 2.33
N ALA A 51 -12.19 11.27 1.57
CA ALA A 51 -11.42 10.05 1.43
C ALA A 51 -10.14 10.14 2.27
N LEU A 52 -9.70 8.99 2.81
CA LEU A 52 -8.42 8.85 3.52
C LEU A 52 -7.53 7.85 2.79
N GLU A 53 -6.33 8.25 2.43
CA GLU A 53 -5.28 7.38 1.89
C GLU A 53 -4.29 6.97 2.98
N LEU A 54 -4.10 5.67 3.18
CA LEU A 54 -3.09 5.11 4.08
C LEU A 54 -1.81 4.86 3.28
N GLY A 55 -0.70 5.50 3.70
CA GLY A 55 0.55 5.51 2.95
C GLY A 55 0.45 6.37 1.69
N VAL A 56 0.10 7.65 1.86
CA VAL A 56 -0.14 8.58 0.74
C VAL A 56 1.10 8.81 -0.14
N GLY A 57 2.29 8.60 0.41
CA GLY A 57 3.56 8.72 -0.30
C GLY A 57 3.74 10.08 -0.97
N THR A 58 4.12 10.02 -2.25
CA THR A 58 4.29 11.22 -3.10
C THR A 58 2.98 11.71 -3.74
N GLY A 59 1.82 11.16 -3.32
CA GLY A 59 0.50 11.58 -3.78
C GLY A 59 0.05 11.01 -5.12
N ARG A 60 0.56 9.83 -5.51
CA ARG A 60 0.28 9.21 -6.82
C ARG A 60 -1.22 9.02 -7.11
N LEU A 61 -2.04 8.70 -6.10
CA LEU A 61 -3.51 8.61 -6.23
C LEU A 61 -4.21 9.80 -5.57
N ALA A 62 -3.72 10.31 -4.42
CA ALA A 62 -4.34 11.43 -3.73
C ALA A 62 -4.47 12.66 -4.61
N LEU A 63 -3.39 13.05 -5.32
CA LEU A 63 -3.40 14.25 -6.14
C LEU A 63 -4.40 14.19 -7.31
N PRO A 64 -4.42 13.14 -8.17
CA PRO A 64 -5.41 13.07 -9.23
C PRO A 64 -6.84 12.85 -8.71
N LEU A 65 -7.03 12.25 -7.53
CA LEU A 65 -8.35 12.13 -6.91
C LEU A 65 -8.84 13.49 -6.39
N ALA A 66 -7.96 14.26 -5.73
CA ALA A 66 -8.23 15.62 -5.28
C ALA A 66 -8.53 16.56 -6.45
N ALA A 67 -7.75 16.48 -7.54
CA ALA A 67 -7.98 17.26 -8.78
C ALA A 67 -9.35 17.00 -9.43
N ARG A 68 -10.00 15.86 -9.09
CA ARG A 68 -11.37 15.51 -9.52
C ARG A 68 -12.45 15.90 -8.52
N GLY A 69 -12.10 16.73 -7.52
CA GLY A 69 -13.04 17.32 -6.57
C GLY A 69 -13.32 16.49 -5.31
N THR A 70 -12.55 15.44 -5.06
CA THR A 70 -12.64 14.67 -3.81
C THR A 70 -11.76 15.32 -2.74
N THR A 71 -12.31 15.61 -1.56
CA THR A 71 -11.48 15.97 -0.41
C THR A 71 -10.68 14.75 0.04
N VAL A 72 -9.35 14.83 -0.02
CA VAL A 72 -8.45 13.73 0.34
C VAL A 72 -7.60 14.13 1.54
N VAL A 73 -7.52 13.24 2.51
CA VAL A 73 -6.58 13.28 3.63
C VAL A 73 -5.61 12.11 3.47
N GLY A 74 -4.34 12.27 3.83
CA GLY A 74 -3.34 11.22 3.77
C GLY A 74 -2.71 10.94 5.13
N ILE A 75 -2.24 9.71 5.33
CA ILE A 75 -1.28 9.35 6.38
C ILE A 75 -0.04 8.80 5.71
N ASP A 76 1.14 9.22 6.15
CA ASP A 76 2.41 8.62 5.74
C ASP A 76 3.43 8.73 6.86
N ALA A 77 4.28 7.71 7.01
CA ALA A 77 5.30 7.71 8.04
C ALA A 77 6.58 8.46 7.61
N SER A 78 6.81 8.66 6.30
CA SER A 78 8.02 9.25 5.76
C SER A 78 7.88 10.76 5.52
N PRO A 79 8.58 11.62 6.28
CA PRO A 79 8.66 13.05 6.00
C PRO A 79 9.17 13.37 4.58
N ARG A 80 10.09 12.55 4.04
CA ARG A 80 10.63 12.77 2.68
C ARG A 80 9.60 12.51 1.59
N MET A 81 8.77 11.46 1.74
CA MET A 81 7.67 11.20 0.82
C MET A 81 6.65 12.34 0.84
N VAL A 82 6.29 12.81 2.04
CA VAL A 82 5.36 13.94 2.21
C VAL A 82 5.93 15.23 1.62
N ALA A 83 7.23 15.50 1.79
CA ALA A 83 7.88 16.64 1.15
C ALA A 83 7.76 16.58 -0.37
N ARG A 84 8.01 15.41 -0.99
CA ARG A 84 7.82 15.20 -2.43
C ARG A 84 6.37 15.42 -2.88
N LEU A 85 5.39 15.01 -2.07
CA LEU A 85 3.98 15.30 -2.34
C LEU A 85 3.75 16.82 -2.35
N ARG A 86 4.27 17.54 -1.33
CA ARG A 86 4.10 19.00 -1.20
C ARG A 86 4.68 19.80 -2.36
N ASP A 87 5.77 19.30 -2.97
CA ASP A 87 6.42 19.94 -4.12
C ASP A 87 5.63 19.81 -5.42
N LYS A 88 4.59 18.96 -5.47
CA LYS A 88 3.77 18.74 -6.66
C LYS A 88 2.57 19.70 -6.74
N PRO A 89 2.09 20.03 -7.95
CA PRO A 89 0.85 20.78 -8.12
C PRO A 89 -0.32 20.15 -7.36
N GLY A 90 -1.03 20.94 -6.55
CA GLY A 90 -2.13 20.45 -5.69
C GLY A 90 -1.66 19.79 -4.38
N GLY A 91 -0.35 19.61 -4.17
CA GLY A 91 0.18 18.94 -2.98
C GLY A 91 -0.12 19.66 -1.66
N SER A 92 -0.27 20.98 -1.69
CA SER A 92 -0.68 21.76 -0.51
C SER A 92 -2.15 21.62 -0.15
N GLU A 93 -2.98 21.08 -1.05
CA GLU A 93 -4.43 20.91 -0.86
C GLU A 93 -4.78 19.56 -0.20
N VAL A 94 -3.81 18.64 -0.14
CA VAL A 94 -3.98 17.34 0.52
C VAL A 94 -3.47 17.45 1.96
N ASP A 95 -4.34 17.38 2.95
CA ASP A 95 -3.92 17.31 4.35
C ASP A 95 -3.22 15.98 4.64
N VAL A 96 -2.03 16.03 5.27
CA VAL A 96 -1.26 14.83 5.59
C VAL A 96 -0.88 14.79 7.06
N VAL A 97 -1.17 13.66 7.69
CA VAL A 97 -0.70 13.31 9.04
C VAL A 97 0.55 12.45 8.94
N LEU A 98 1.64 12.88 9.60
CA LEU A 98 2.85 12.07 9.71
C LEU A 98 2.67 11.01 10.79
N GLY A 99 2.89 9.74 10.45
CA GLY A 99 2.86 8.62 11.38
C GLY A 99 2.54 7.28 10.74
N ASP A 100 2.60 6.23 11.56
CA ASP A 100 2.18 4.89 11.17
C ASP A 100 0.65 4.81 11.13
N PHE A 101 0.08 4.44 10.00
CA PHE A 101 -1.37 4.34 9.82
C PHE A 101 -2.04 3.18 10.61
N ALA A 102 -1.24 2.30 11.25
CA ALA A 102 -1.75 1.36 12.25
C ALA A 102 -1.91 2.00 13.63
N GLU A 103 -1.28 3.14 13.90
CA GLU A 103 -1.22 3.75 15.23
C GLU A 103 -1.91 5.13 15.28
N VAL A 104 -1.83 5.91 14.20
CA VAL A 104 -2.39 7.27 14.18
C VAL A 104 -3.76 7.31 13.51
N THR A 105 -4.57 8.28 13.91
CA THR A 105 -5.85 8.60 13.28
C THR A 105 -5.76 9.93 12.54
N ALA A 106 -6.43 10.03 11.39
CA ALA A 106 -6.48 11.28 10.64
C ALA A 106 -7.68 12.15 11.09
N PRO A 107 -7.50 13.48 11.20
CA PRO A 107 -8.61 14.42 11.38
C PRO A 107 -9.46 14.50 10.11
N GLY A 108 -10.66 15.10 10.22
CA GLY A 108 -11.54 15.33 9.07
C GLY A 108 -12.55 14.23 8.80
N GLY A 109 -12.51 13.13 9.55
CA GLY A 109 -13.55 12.09 9.48
C GLY A 109 -14.88 12.52 10.09
N PRO A 110 -15.94 11.68 10.01
CA PRO A 110 -15.86 10.32 9.49
C PRO A 110 -15.71 10.28 7.98
N PHE A 111 -14.94 9.28 7.47
CA PHE A 111 -14.60 9.14 6.06
C PHE A 111 -15.65 8.32 5.30
N GLY A 112 -15.98 8.74 4.07
CA GLY A 112 -16.79 7.95 3.15
C GLY A 112 -16.01 6.80 2.53
N LEU A 113 -14.71 7.01 2.35
CA LEU A 113 -13.77 6.04 1.80
C LEU A 113 -12.44 6.08 2.57
N VAL A 114 -11.93 4.92 2.96
CA VAL A 114 -10.52 4.73 3.33
C VAL A 114 -9.91 3.80 2.29
N TYR A 115 -8.69 4.08 1.83
CA TYR A 115 -8.03 3.18 0.87
C TYR A 115 -6.53 3.06 1.14
N VAL A 116 -6.01 1.90 0.76
CA VAL A 116 -4.58 1.58 0.78
C VAL A 116 -4.25 0.78 -0.47
N VAL A 117 -3.22 1.21 -1.20
CA VAL A 117 -2.90 0.68 -2.52
C VAL A 117 -1.44 0.27 -2.65
N PHE A 118 -1.12 -0.38 -3.76
CA PHE A 118 0.25 -0.71 -4.12
C PHE A 118 0.99 -1.52 -3.05
N ASN A 119 0.28 -2.46 -2.43
CA ASN A 119 0.80 -3.35 -1.38
C ASN A 119 1.24 -2.65 -0.09
N THR A 120 0.97 -1.37 0.08
CA THR A 120 1.42 -0.56 1.24
C THR A 120 0.94 -1.13 2.57
N PHE A 121 -0.23 -1.80 2.59
CA PHE A 121 -0.72 -2.48 3.79
C PHE A 121 0.26 -3.54 4.32
N PHE A 122 1.02 -4.18 3.45
CA PHE A 122 2.00 -5.20 3.82
C PHE A 122 3.32 -4.63 4.38
N ALA A 123 3.50 -3.31 4.37
CA ALA A 123 4.60 -2.64 5.07
C ALA A 123 4.42 -2.65 6.60
N LEU A 124 3.21 -2.91 7.10
CA LEU A 124 2.96 -3.08 8.53
C LEU A 124 3.76 -4.26 9.10
N ALA A 125 4.41 -4.03 10.24
CA ALA A 125 5.48 -4.89 10.76
C ALA A 125 5.03 -6.32 11.09
N ASP A 126 3.80 -6.50 11.57
CA ASP A 126 3.29 -7.78 12.04
C ASP A 126 1.76 -7.89 11.90
N GLN A 127 1.23 -9.05 12.28
CA GLN A 127 -0.21 -9.33 12.23
C GLN A 127 -0.99 -8.40 13.16
N ASP A 128 -0.46 -8.11 14.36
CA ASP A 128 -1.13 -7.26 15.33
C ASP A 128 -1.29 -5.83 14.80
N ALA A 129 -0.26 -5.29 14.12
CA ALA A 129 -0.31 -3.99 13.45
C ALA A 129 -1.36 -3.99 12.32
N GLN A 130 -1.43 -5.07 11.52
CA GLN A 130 -2.43 -5.21 10.47
C GLN A 130 -3.86 -5.28 11.02
N VAL A 131 -4.08 -6.00 12.13
CA VAL A 131 -5.38 -6.05 12.83
C VAL A 131 -5.74 -4.67 13.40
N ARG A 132 -4.79 -3.96 14.04
CA ARG A 132 -5.02 -2.60 14.54
C ARG A 132 -5.38 -1.64 13.41
N CYS A 133 -4.71 -1.74 12.25
CA CYS A 133 -5.04 -0.92 11.08
C CYS A 133 -6.49 -1.11 10.65
N PHE A 134 -6.98 -2.35 10.53
CA PHE A 134 -8.39 -2.62 10.22
C PHE A 134 -9.35 -2.02 11.27
N ALA A 135 -9.01 -2.10 12.56
CA ALA A 135 -9.81 -1.50 13.63
C ALA A 135 -9.85 0.04 13.53
N ASN A 136 -8.70 0.68 13.26
CA ASN A 136 -8.61 2.12 13.05
C ASN A 136 -9.40 2.57 11.83
N VAL A 137 -9.33 1.83 10.74
CA VAL A 137 -10.12 2.07 9.52
C VAL A 137 -11.61 2.01 9.84
N ALA A 138 -12.06 0.93 10.51
CA ALA A 138 -13.47 0.76 10.87
C ALA A 138 -13.98 1.89 11.78
N ALA A 139 -13.17 2.34 12.73
CA ALA A 139 -13.51 3.46 13.60
C ALA A 139 -13.62 4.79 12.84
N GLY A 140 -12.74 5.03 11.84
CA GLY A 140 -12.69 6.25 11.05
C GLY A 140 -13.75 6.35 9.95
N LEU A 141 -14.31 5.22 9.49
CA LEU A 141 -15.35 5.19 8.45
C LEU A 141 -16.69 5.66 9.00
N GLN A 142 -17.49 6.34 8.18
CA GLN A 142 -18.92 6.57 8.47
C GLN A 142 -19.71 5.26 8.32
N PRO A 143 -20.91 5.14 8.91
CA PRO A 143 -21.83 4.04 8.60
C PRO A 143 -22.08 3.95 7.09
N GLY A 144 -21.92 2.75 6.51
CA GLY A 144 -21.98 2.52 5.07
C GLY A 144 -20.72 2.90 4.29
N GLY A 145 -19.71 3.50 4.95
CA GLY A 145 -18.41 3.85 4.34
C GLY A 145 -17.62 2.62 3.93
N LEU A 146 -16.69 2.80 3.00
CA LEU A 146 -15.95 1.72 2.35
C LEU A 146 -14.45 1.75 2.68
N PHE A 147 -13.88 0.57 2.87
CA PHE A 147 -12.44 0.36 2.88
C PHE A 147 -12.03 -0.39 1.61
N VAL A 148 -11.11 0.19 0.84
CA VAL A 148 -10.58 -0.38 -0.40
C VAL A 148 -9.09 -0.69 -0.23
N MET A 149 -8.70 -1.92 -0.53
CA MET A 149 -7.32 -2.37 -0.48
C MET A 149 -6.90 -3.01 -1.78
N GLU A 150 -5.77 -2.56 -2.34
CA GLU A 150 -5.04 -3.28 -3.38
C GLU A 150 -3.82 -3.97 -2.79
N ALA A 151 -3.68 -5.27 -3.05
CA ALA A 151 -2.52 -6.04 -2.65
C ALA A 151 -2.27 -7.24 -3.59
N PHE A 152 -1.02 -7.74 -3.60
CA PHE A 152 -0.71 -8.98 -4.30
C PHE A 152 -1.30 -10.19 -3.56
N VAL A 153 -1.60 -11.24 -4.31
CA VAL A 153 -1.90 -12.57 -3.74
C VAL A 153 -0.56 -13.27 -3.48
N PRO A 154 -0.30 -13.74 -2.25
CA PRO A 154 0.96 -14.40 -1.93
C PRO A 154 1.22 -15.61 -2.83
N ASP A 155 2.42 -15.69 -3.41
CA ASP A 155 2.92 -16.85 -4.13
C ASP A 155 4.20 -17.35 -3.46
N VAL A 156 4.07 -18.34 -2.59
CA VAL A 156 5.19 -18.92 -1.85
C VAL A 156 6.03 -19.88 -2.70
N THR A 157 5.52 -20.30 -3.85
CA THR A 157 6.22 -21.23 -4.77
C THR A 157 7.38 -20.57 -5.50
N ARG A 158 7.42 -19.24 -5.52
CA ARG A 158 8.49 -18.46 -6.17
C ARG A 158 9.83 -18.48 -5.43
N TYR A 159 9.86 -19.03 -4.20
CA TYR A 159 11.06 -19.09 -3.37
C TYR A 159 11.66 -20.48 -3.37
N ASP A 160 12.95 -20.59 -3.70
CA ASP A 160 13.72 -21.82 -3.50
C ASP A 160 14.41 -21.78 -2.12
N ARG A 161 14.05 -22.73 -1.25
CA ARG A 161 14.58 -22.81 0.13
C ARG A 161 14.52 -21.49 0.90
N GLY A 162 13.43 -20.75 0.71
CA GLY A 162 13.22 -19.46 1.38
C GLY A 162 14.01 -18.28 0.80
N GLN A 163 14.52 -18.40 -0.41
CA GLN A 163 15.26 -17.32 -1.08
C GLN A 163 14.89 -17.18 -2.55
N ARG A 164 15.14 -15.98 -3.09
CA ARG A 164 14.99 -15.69 -4.52
C ARG A 164 15.97 -14.62 -4.93
N VAL A 165 16.60 -14.81 -6.10
CA VAL A 165 17.32 -13.77 -6.83
C VAL A 165 16.71 -13.66 -8.22
N GLN A 166 16.31 -12.46 -8.61
CA GLN A 166 15.69 -12.20 -9.90
C GLN A 166 16.30 -10.96 -10.54
N ALA A 167 16.56 -11.05 -11.85
CA ALA A 167 16.80 -9.85 -12.65
C ALA A 167 15.42 -9.21 -12.97
N ASP A 168 15.27 -7.93 -12.58
CA ASP A 168 14.04 -7.18 -12.86
C ASP A 168 14.15 -6.46 -14.22
N ARG A 169 15.30 -5.85 -14.49
CA ARG A 169 15.53 -5.09 -15.72
C ARG A 169 17.02 -4.99 -16.07
N LEU A 170 17.31 -4.92 -17.36
CA LEU A 170 18.65 -4.63 -17.89
C LEU A 170 18.56 -3.39 -18.79
N ASP A 171 19.21 -2.30 -18.37
CA ASP A 171 19.21 -1.01 -19.07
C ASP A 171 20.62 -0.58 -19.42
N GLY A 172 21.05 -0.82 -20.66
CA GLY A 172 22.40 -0.50 -21.09
C GLY A 172 23.45 -1.16 -20.18
N GLU A 173 24.23 -0.35 -19.45
CA GLU A 173 25.25 -0.83 -18.51
C GLU A 173 24.72 -1.03 -17.08
N THR A 174 23.40 -0.85 -16.87
CA THR A 174 22.77 -0.96 -15.54
C THR A 174 21.95 -2.24 -15.42
N THR A 175 22.16 -2.97 -14.35
CA THR A 175 21.39 -4.18 -14.01
C THR A 175 20.57 -3.93 -12.74
N HIS A 176 19.28 -4.23 -12.80
CA HIS A 176 18.36 -4.19 -11.65
C HIS A 176 18.07 -5.61 -11.19
N LEU A 177 18.39 -5.89 -9.93
CA LEU A 177 18.15 -7.19 -9.29
C LEU A 177 17.22 -7.04 -8.09
N ASN A 178 16.43 -8.07 -7.84
CA ASN A 178 15.71 -8.24 -6.59
C ASN A 178 16.28 -9.47 -5.87
N VAL A 179 16.75 -9.28 -4.65
CA VAL A 179 17.21 -10.37 -3.76
C VAL A 179 16.27 -10.43 -2.58
N SER A 180 15.67 -11.60 -2.33
CA SER A 180 14.64 -11.77 -1.31
C SER A 180 14.92 -12.98 -0.42
N LEU A 181 14.62 -12.83 0.87
CA LEU A 181 14.53 -13.91 1.87
C LEU A 181 13.09 -14.00 2.34
N HIS A 182 12.54 -15.22 2.39
CA HIS A 182 11.17 -15.52 2.78
C HIS A 182 11.13 -16.34 4.06
N ASP A 183 10.36 -15.88 5.04
CA ASP A 183 9.99 -16.59 6.24
C ASP A 183 8.50 -16.95 6.17
N PRO A 184 8.16 -18.24 5.90
CA PRO A 184 6.77 -18.67 5.77
C PRO A 184 6.00 -18.72 7.10
N VAL A 185 6.71 -18.82 8.24
CA VAL A 185 6.09 -18.89 9.57
C VAL A 185 5.57 -17.52 9.99
N PHE A 186 6.37 -16.49 9.80
CA PHE A 186 5.97 -15.11 10.09
C PHE A 186 5.35 -14.38 8.89
N GLN A 187 5.22 -15.06 7.73
CA GLN A 187 4.71 -14.51 6.48
C GLN A 187 5.48 -13.25 6.05
N ARG A 188 6.79 -13.25 6.23
CA ARG A 188 7.65 -12.08 5.94
C ARG A 188 8.52 -12.31 4.73
N VAL A 189 8.65 -11.27 3.92
CA VAL A 189 9.63 -11.22 2.82
C VAL A 189 10.50 -10.00 3.05
N ARG A 190 11.80 -10.23 3.19
CA ARG A 190 12.82 -9.18 3.23
C ARG A 190 13.51 -9.12 1.88
N SER A 191 13.38 -8.01 1.20
CA SER A 191 13.93 -7.80 -0.14
C SER A 191 14.94 -6.66 -0.17
N ARG A 192 15.85 -6.75 -1.14
CA ARG A 192 16.74 -5.66 -1.54
C ARG A 192 16.64 -5.50 -3.05
N HIS A 193 16.14 -4.35 -3.49
CA HIS A 193 16.29 -3.95 -4.88
C HIS A 193 17.69 -3.38 -5.05
N LEU A 194 18.46 -3.98 -5.94
CA LEU A 194 19.84 -3.60 -6.23
C LEU A 194 19.90 -2.98 -7.62
N THR A 195 20.56 -1.84 -7.73
CA THR A 195 20.94 -1.23 -9.00
C THR A 195 22.45 -1.30 -9.12
N LEU A 196 22.95 -2.02 -10.12
CA LEU A 196 24.37 -2.21 -10.40
C LEU A 196 24.70 -1.49 -11.70
N GLY A 197 25.55 -0.48 -11.66
CA GLY A 197 25.91 0.30 -12.85
C GLY A 197 27.23 1.06 -12.70
N PRO A 198 27.62 1.87 -13.71
CA PRO A 198 28.85 2.65 -13.67
C PRO A 198 28.96 3.60 -12.47
N GLY A 199 27.81 4.02 -11.92
CA GLY A 199 27.73 4.87 -10.73
C GLY A 199 27.92 4.11 -9.40
N GLY A 200 28.10 2.78 -9.44
CA GLY A 200 28.25 1.94 -8.26
C GLY A 200 27.04 1.05 -7.99
N VAL A 201 26.80 0.77 -6.71
CA VAL A 201 25.71 -0.08 -6.23
C VAL A 201 24.70 0.75 -5.43
N GLY A 202 23.45 0.84 -5.94
CA GLY A 202 22.31 1.33 -5.19
C GLY A 202 21.61 0.16 -4.47
N THR A 203 21.12 0.38 -3.23
CA THR A 203 20.41 -0.63 -2.46
C THR A 203 19.15 -0.03 -1.83
N TYR A 204 18.00 -0.64 -2.10
CA TYR A 204 16.70 -0.16 -1.63
C TYR A 204 15.98 -1.30 -0.89
N PRO A 205 15.89 -1.22 0.46
CA PRO A 205 15.25 -2.23 1.27
C PRO A 205 13.72 -2.17 1.14
N VAL A 206 13.09 -3.35 1.04
CA VAL A 206 11.64 -3.53 1.08
C VAL A 206 11.35 -4.74 1.95
N ASP A 207 10.78 -4.51 3.12
CA ASP A 207 10.40 -5.57 4.04
C ASP A 207 8.87 -5.56 4.16
N VAL A 208 8.24 -6.71 3.93
CA VAL A 208 6.78 -6.84 3.98
C VAL A 208 6.35 -8.04 4.82
N ARG A 209 5.24 -7.88 5.51
CA ARG A 209 4.47 -8.98 6.07
C ARG A 209 3.22 -9.17 5.22
N TYR A 210 3.20 -10.22 4.38
CA TYR A 210 2.03 -10.50 3.56
C TYR A 210 0.92 -11.19 4.35
N ALA A 211 -0.32 -10.99 3.92
CA ALA A 211 -1.48 -11.73 4.40
C ALA A 211 -2.22 -12.35 3.22
N TRP A 212 -2.78 -13.56 3.42
CA TRP A 212 -3.66 -14.17 2.45
C TRP A 212 -5.01 -13.42 2.39
N PRO A 213 -5.71 -13.40 1.25
CA PRO A 213 -7.03 -12.79 1.16
C PRO A 213 -8.02 -13.28 2.23
N SER A 214 -7.97 -14.58 2.60
CA SER A 214 -8.79 -15.13 3.68
C SER A 214 -8.40 -14.62 5.07
N GLU A 215 -7.14 -14.30 5.30
CA GLU A 215 -6.67 -13.68 6.55
C GLU A 215 -7.11 -12.21 6.63
N LEU A 216 -7.05 -11.48 5.53
CA LEU A 216 -7.59 -10.11 5.44
C LEU A 216 -9.10 -10.09 5.71
N ASP A 217 -9.84 -11.12 5.24
CA ASP A 217 -11.27 -11.25 5.53
C ASP A 217 -11.56 -11.47 7.01
N LEU A 218 -10.70 -12.23 7.72
CA LEU A 218 -10.80 -12.38 9.17
C LEU A 218 -10.50 -11.08 9.90
N MET A 219 -9.48 -10.31 9.47
CA MET A 219 -9.19 -8.98 10.03
C MET A 219 -10.37 -8.02 9.83
N GLY A 220 -10.98 -8.03 8.64
CA GLY A 220 -12.20 -7.26 8.37
C GLY A 220 -13.34 -7.60 9.32
N ARG A 221 -13.63 -8.90 9.52
CA ARG A 221 -14.67 -9.36 10.45
C ARG A 221 -14.38 -8.99 11.90
N LEU A 222 -13.11 -9.10 12.35
CA LEU A 222 -12.69 -8.68 13.68
C LEU A 222 -12.94 -7.19 13.91
N ALA A 223 -12.77 -6.36 12.87
CA ALA A 223 -13.04 -4.93 12.90
C ALA A 223 -14.52 -4.57 12.67
N GLY A 224 -15.40 -5.56 12.44
CA GLY A 224 -16.83 -5.34 12.16
C GLY A 224 -17.11 -4.85 10.74
N LEU A 225 -16.18 -5.08 9.80
CA LEU A 225 -16.35 -4.76 8.39
C LEU A 225 -16.85 -5.99 7.60
N GLU A 226 -17.65 -5.77 6.57
CA GLU A 226 -18.16 -6.80 5.68
C GLU A 226 -17.50 -6.72 4.31
N LEU A 227 -16.88 -7.81 3.83
CA LEU A 227 -16.39 -7.89 2.46
C LEU A 227 -17.58 -7.84 1.49
N THR A 228 -17.58 -6.87 0.58
CA THR A 228 -18.64 -6.70 -0.42
C THR A 228 -18.21 -7.00 -1.83
N GLU A 229 -16.93 -6.75 -2.17
CA GLU A 229 -16.39 -6.96 -3.52
C GLU A 229 -14.94 -7.45 -3.42
N ARG A 230 -14.55 -8.28 -4.40
CA ARG A 230 -13.15 -8.62 -4.67
C ARG A 230 -12.92 -8.83 -6.14
N TRP A 231 -11.99 -8.08 -6.71
CA TRP A 231 -11.61 -8.07 -8.11
C TRP A 231 -10.13 -8.44 -8.26
N ALA A 232 -9.71 -8.94 -9.43
CA ALA A 232 -8.30 -9.22 -9.70
C ALA A 232 -7.50 -7.95 -9.99
N GLY A 233 -8.16 -6.86 -10.36
CA GLY A 233 -7.58 -5.56 -10.66
C GLY A 233 -8.62 -4.45 -10.67
N TRP A 234 -8.18 -3.24 -11.01
CA TRP A 234 -8.99 -2.02 -10.97
C TRP A 234 -10.08 -1.94 -12.03
N ASN A 235 -9.97 -2.72 -13.14
CA ASN A 235 -10.99 -2.77 -14.21
C ASN A 235 -12.17 -3.68 -13.87
N GLY A 236 -12.22 -4.26 -12.66
CA GLY A 236 -13.29 -5.17 -12.27
C GLY A 236 -13.17 -6.57 -12.86
N GLU A 237 -11.95 -7.02 -13.16
CA GLU A 237 -11.70 -8.38 -13.62
C GLU A 237 -12.06 -9.38 -12.50
N PRO A 238 -12.70 -10.52 -12.84
CA PRO A 238 -13.08 -11.51 -11.83
C PRO A 238 -11.87 -12.03 -11.05
N PHE A 239 -11.98 -12.05 -9.72
CA PHE A 239 -10.98 -12.67 -8.87
C PHE A 239 -11.11 -14.19 -8.92
N THR A 240 -10.03 -14.89 -9.28
CA THR A 240 -9.99 -16.34 -9.49
C THR A 240 -8.78 -16.98 -8.81
N ALA A 241 -8.68 -18.31 -8.87
CA ALA A 241 -7.53 -19.05 -8.33
C ALA A 241 -6.17 -18.71 -9.00
N THR A 242 -6.19 -18.06 -10.15
CA THR A 242 -4.99 -17.65 -10.88
C THR A 242 -4.68 -16.16 -10.76
N SER A 243 -5.49 -15.41 -10.00
CA SER A 243 -5.24 -13.99 -9.77
C SER A 243 -3.98 -13.79 -8.94
N THR A 244 -3.12 -12.89 -9.38
CA THR A 244 -1.86 -12.53 -8.71
C THR A 244 -1.95 -11.28 -7.85
N SER A 245 -3.05 -10.54 -7.97
CA SER A 245 -3.40 -9.35 -7.21
C SER A 245 -4.89 -9.34 -6.89
N HIS A 246 -5.29 -8.47 -5.97
CA HIS A 246 -6.69 -8.23 -5.70
C HIS A 246 -6.94 -6.76 -5.33
N VAL A 247 -8.14 -6.29 -5.71
CA VAL A 247 -8.76 -5.08 -5.17
C VAL A 247 -9.97 -5.54 -4.37
N SER A 248 -9.91 -5.40 -3.05
CA SER A 248 -10.98 -5.83 -2.14
C SER A 248 -11.67 -4.64 -1.52
N VAL A 249 -12.98 -4.72 -1.38
CA VAL A 249 -13.83 -3.67 -0.81
C VAL A 249 -14.59 -4.23 0.38
N TRP A 250 -14.36 -3.64 1.55
CA TRP A 250 -15.14 -3.91 2.75
C TRP A 250 -16.04 -2.70 3.05
N ARG A 251 -17.18 -2.96 3.65
CA ARG A 251 -18.14 -1.94 4.08
C ARG A 251 -18.27 -1.93 5.60
N ARG A 252 -18.31 -0.74 6.19
CA ARG A 252 -18.82 -0.59 7.55
C ARG A 252 -20.36 -0.71 7.52
N PRO A 253 -20.97 -1.62 8.28
CA PRO A 253 -22.44 -1.70 8.39
C PRO A 253 -23.08 -0.37 8.81
N GLN A 254 -24.40 -0.26 8.55
CA GLN A 254 -25.21 0.91 8.93
C GLN A 254 -25.32 1.04 10.45
#